data_7dbc6fcd4cb2c4edfc4bcabb7a5cb7b6
#
_entry.id   7dbc6fcd4cb2c4edfc4bcabb7a5cb7b6
#
_cell.length_a   1.000
_cell.length_b   1.000
_cell.length_c   1.000
_cell.angle_alpha   90.00
_cell.angle_beta   90.00
_cell.angle_gamma   90.00
#
_symmetry.space_group_name_H-M   'P 1'
#
loop_
_entity.id
_entity.type
_entity.pdbx_description
1 polymer ?
#
loop_
_entity_poly.entity_id
_entity_poly.type
_entity_poly.pdbx_seq_one_letter_code
_entity_poly.pdbx_strand_id
1 'polypeptide(L)'
;PTKLKQKKEGEFYISQSFYGFKIELQEQGFEDNVYRMMDFRVSQSSATQFVYILPYTSKTALVELTRFGKNVLQIDEAEKILNQFIKENFGAYKIIEKEKGVIPMDPVLPKPKKKSNCINIGTRAGNVKPSTGYAFKNMYTQSKFICNSDAFKFNRPPRKKRFHFYDQLLLIILTL
;
A
#
# COMPACT_ATOMS: atom_id res chain seq x y z
N PRO A 1 -3.29 10.84 12.24
CA PRO A 1 -3.74 10.93 10.86
C PRO A 1 -2.83 11.88 10.11
N THR A 2 -2.10 11.36 9.12
CA THR A 2 -1.24 12.19 8.27
C THR A 2 -2.17 13.02 7.39
N LYS A 3 -2.22 14.34 7.60
CA LYS A 3 -2.98 15.24 6.72
C LYS A 3 -2.40 15.08 5.32
N LEU A 4 -3.24 14.69 4.36
CA LEU A 4 -2.92 14.71 2.95
C LEU A 4 -2.54 16.15 2.60
N LYS A 5 -1.33 16.36 2.07
CA LYS A 5 -0.89 17.68 1.65
C LYS A 5 -1.79 18.15 0.51
N GLN A 6 -2.22 19.41 0.55
CA GLN A 6 -2.85 20.04 -0.61
C GLN A 6 -1.84 20.07 -1.77
N LYS A 7 -2.33 19.67 -2.93
CA LYS A 7 -1.57 19.57 -4.18
C LYS A 7 -1.09 20.94 -4.61
N LYS A 8 0.21 21.08 -4.91
CA LYS A 8 0.73 22.23 -5.65
C LYS A 8 0.59 21.94 -7.15
N GLU A 9 0.36 22.97 -7.94
CA GLU A 9 0.30 22.88 -9.39
C GLU A 9 1.57 22.22 -9.94
N GLY A 10 1.42 21.15 -10.74
CA GLY A 10 2.55 20.37 -11.28
C GLY A 10 3.08 19.23 -10.39
N GLU A 11 2.57 19.01 -9.19
CA GLU A 11 2.91 17.83 -8.37
C GLU A 11 2.05 16.62 -8.76
N PHE A 12 2.71 15.51 -9.15
CA PHE A 12 2.05 14.23 -9.38
C PHE A 12 1.76 13.57 -8.02
N TYR A 13 0.49 13.58 -7.63
CA TYR A 13 0.04 12.93 -6.42
C TYR A 13 -1.01 11.88 -6.74
N ILE A 14 -0.71 10.64 -6.35
CA ILE A 14 -1.68 9.55 -6.31
C ILE A 14 -1.65 8.93 -4.92
N SER A 15 -2.72 8.24 -4.58
CA SER A 15 -2.81 7.42 -3.38
C SER A 15 -2.96 5.95 -3.74
N GLN A 16 -2.42 5.09 -2.88
CA GLN A 16 -2.82 3.71 -2.80
C GLN A 16 -3.93 3.64 -1.75
N SER A 17 -5.14 3.42 -2.18
CA SER A 17 -6.27 3.15 -1.29
C SER A 17 -6.63 1.68 -1.38
N PHE A 18 -6.98 1.08 -0.25
CA PHE A 18 -7.32 -0.33 -0.21
C PHE A 18 -8.49 -0.60 0.73
N TYR A 19 -9.20 -1.67 0.40
CA TYR A 19 -10.28 -2.22 1.20
C TYR A 19 -10.25 -3.74 1.12
N GLY A 20 -10.30 -4.42 2.25
CA GLY A 20 -10.11 -5.87 2.32
C GLY A 20 -11.14 -6.56 3.20
N PHE A 21 -11.43 -7.81 2.83
CA PHE A 21 -12.19 -8.76 3.62
C PHE A 21 -11.29 -9.90 4.06
N LYS A 22 -11.21 -10.15 5.36
CA LYS A 22 -10.80 -11.46 5.85
C LYS A 22 -12.01 -12.38 5.77
N ILE A 23 -11.91 -13.41 4.95
CA ILE A 23 -13.02 -14.30 4.66
C ILE A 23 -12.75 -15.73 5.10
N GLU A 24 -13.83 -16.47 5.29
CA GLU A 24 -13.84 -17.91 5.50
C GLU A 24 -14.75 -18.57 4.48
N LEU A 25 -14.20 -19.52 3.73
CA LEU A 25 -14.93 -20.34 2.78
C LEU A 25 -15.60 -21.53 3.48
N GLN A 26 -16.70 -22.02 2.93
CA GLN A 26 -17.35 -23.24 3.43
C GLN A 26 -16.48 -24.48 3.21
N GLU A 27 -15.82 -24.55 2.04
CA GLU A 27 -14.91 -25.63 1.67
C GLU A 27 -13.49 -25.09 1.44
N GLN A 28 -12.53 -25.99 1.25
CA GLN A 28 -11.16 -25.61 0.91
C GLN A 28 -11.13 -24.97 -0.49
N GLY A 29 -10.52 -23.79 -0.60
CA GLY A 29 -10.45 -23.06 -1.87
C GLY A 29 -9.16 -22.25 -2.02
N PHE A 30 -8.30 -22.23 -0.99
CA PHE A 30 -7.00 -21.57 -1.05
C PHE A 30 -5.89 -22.61 -0.97
N GLU A 31 -4.82 -22.37 -1.73
CA GLU A 31 -3.58 -23.14 -1.61
C GLU A 31 -2.77 -22.58 -0.44
N ASP A 32 -2.41 -23.44 0.51
CA ASP A 32 -1.59 -23.05 1.66
C ASP A 32 -0.21 -22.57 1.16
N ASN A 33 0.27 -21.48 1.75
CA ASN A 33 1.56 -20.84 1.44
C ASN A 33 1.67 -20.24 0.02
N VAL A 34 0.60 -20.18 -0.76
CA VAL A 34 0.56 -19.52 -2.06
C VAL A 34 -0.28 -18.24 -1.95
N TYR A 35 0.36 -17.10 -2.07
CA TYR A 35 -0.33 -15.82 -2.15
C TYR A 35 -0.38 -15.33 -3.60
N ARG A 36 -1.48 -14.70 -3.98
CA ARG A 36 -1.64 -14.08 -5.28
C ARG A 36 -1.46 -12.58 -5.14
N MET A 37 -0.37 -12.09 -5.73
CA MET A 37 -0.10 -10.66 -5.80
C MET A 37 -0.71 -10.07 -7.07
N MET A 38 -1.45 -8.97 -6.93
CA MET A 38 -1.91 -8.15 -8.05
C MET A 38 -2.73 -8.93 -9.09
N ASP A 39 -3.87 -9.49 -8.68
CA ASP A 39 -4.84 -10.06 -9.63
C ASP A 39 -5.62 -8.93 -10.30
N PHE A 40 -5.33 -8.67 -11.57
CA PHE A 40 -5.94 -7.58 -12.36
C PHE A 40 -7.30 -7.92 -12.97
N ARG A 41 -7.89 -9.09 -12.68
CA ARG A 41 -9.20 -9.50 -13.19
C ARG A 41 -10.36 -8.78 -12.52
N VAL A 42 -10.21 -7.48 -12.29
CA VAL A 42 -11.22 -6.56 -11.79
C VAL A 42 -11.33 -5.36 -12.71
N SER A 43 -12.47 -4.66 -12.68
CA SER A 43 -12.66 -3.44 -13.47
C SER A 43 -11.55 -2.44 -13.22
N GLN A 44 -11.05 -1.79 -14.27
CA GLN A 44 -9.95 -0.81 -14.19
C GLN A 44 -10.44 0.65 -14.15
N SER A 45 -11.71 0.93 -14.21
CA SER A 45 -12.43 2.21 -14.08
C SER A 45 -11.57 3.48 -13.89
N SER A 46 -10.77 3.84 -14.91
CA SER A 46 -9.86 5.01 -14.93
C SER A 46 -8.81 5.04 -13.79
N ALA A 47 -8.47 3.89 -13.23
CA ALA A 47 -7.45 3.72 -12.20
C ALA A 47 -6.84 2.33 -12.30
N THR A 48 -5.60 2.17 -11.85
CA THR A 48 -4.98 0.85 -11.75
C THR A 48 -5.51 0.14 -10.51
N GLN A 49 -6.26 -0.96 -10.71
CA GLN A 49 -6.85 -1.75 -9.63
C GLN A 49 -6.44 -3.22 -9.72
N PHE A 50 -6.29 -3.86 -8.58
CA PHE A 50 -5.99 -5.28 -8.48
C PHE A 50 -6.38 -5.82 -7.11
N VAL A 51 -6.47 -7.14 -7.01
CA VAL A 51 -6.79 -7.84 -5.78
C VAL A 51 -5.56 -8.59 -5.28
N TYR A 52 -5.25 -8.45 -3.99
CA TYR A 52 -4.36 -9.35 -3.26
C TYR A 52 -5.19 -10.49 -2.66
N ILE A 53 -4.64 -11.72 -2.69
CA ILE A 53 -5.20 -12.87 -1.99
C ILE A 53 -4.09 -13.46 -1.14
N LEU A 54 -4.26 -13.36 0.18
CA LEU A 54 -3.28 -13.78 1.17
C LEU A 54 -3.89 -14.87 2.08
N PRO A 55 -3.74 -16.15 1.72
CA PRO A 55 -4.26 -17.26 2.52
C PRO A 55 -3.60 -17.33 3.90
N TYR A 56 -4.42 -17.57 4.93
CA TYR A 56 -3.97 -17.97 6.25
C TYR A 56 -4.07 -19.48 6.44
N THR A 57 -5.08 -20.08 5.81
CA THR A 57 -5.33 -21.52 5.76
C THR A 57 -5.98 -21.86 4.42
N SER A 58 -6.22 -23.14 4.13
CA SER A 58 -6.97 -23.56 2.95
C SER A 58 -8.42 -23.04 2.88
N LYS A 59 -8.96 -22.51 3.98
CA LYS A 59 -10.32 -21.96 4.05
C LYS A 59 -10.37 -20.45 4.34
N THR A 60 -9.34 -19.86 4.92
CA THR A 60 -9.34 -18.46 5.33
C THR A 60 -8.28 -17.65 4.59
N ALA A 61 -8.65 -16.48 4.12
CA ALA A 61 -7.74 -15.56 3.46
C ALA A 61 -8.13 -14.09 3.71
N LEU A 62 -7.14 -13.20 3.57
CA LEU A 62 -7.40 -11.80 3.29
C LEU A 62 -7.54 -11.64 1.76
N VAL A 63 -8.63 -11.05 1.33
CA VAL A 63 -8.87 -10.64 -0.06
C VAL A 63 -9.03 -9.13 -0.07
N GLU A 64 -8.06 -8.43 -0.65
CA GLU A 64 -7.95 -6.97 -0.59
C GLU A 64 -7.93 -6.36 -1.98
N LEU A 65 -8.89 -5.47 -2.26
CA LEU A 65 -8.89 -4.61 -3.44
C LEU A 65 -8.01 -3.40 -3.18
N THR A 66 -7.04 -3.20 -4.03
CA THR A 66 -6.12 -2.04 -4.01
C THR A 66 -6.32 -1.20 -5.27
N ARG A 67 -6.39 0.12 -5.11
CA ARG A 67 -6.46 1.11 -6.19
C ARG A 67 -5.31 2.08 -6.08
N PHE A 68 -4.59 2.27 -7.21
CA PHE A 68 -3.67 3.38 -7.42
C PHE A 68 -4.35 4.45 -8.24
N GLY A 69 -4.52 5.64 -7.70
CA GLY A 69 -5.22 6.70 -8.43
C GLY A 69 -5.32 8.01 -7.66
N LYS A 70 -5.86 9.02 -8.36
CA LYS A 70 -6.11 10.35 -7.78
C LYS A 70 -7.28 10.32 -6.79
N ASN A 71 -8.25 9.46 -7.05
CA ASN A 71 -9.46 9.32 -6.23
C ASN A 71 -9.32 8.11 -5.30
N VAL A 72 -9.61 8.33 -4.03
CA VAL A 72 -9.64 7.27 -3.02
C VAL A 72 -10.81 6.33 -3.29
N LEU A 73 -10.55 5.03 -3.17
CA LEU A 73 -11.55 3.97 -3.31
C LEU A 73 -12.69 4.17 -2.28
N GLN A 74 -13.93 4.27 -2.77
CA GLN A 74 -15.10 4.38 -1.92
C GLN A 74 -15.51 3.01 -1.40
N ILE A 75 -16.01 2.96 -0.17
CA ILE A 75 -16.32 1.69 0.51
C ILE A 75 -17.37 0.89 -0.27
N ASP A 76 -18.48 1.51 -0.67
CA ASP A 76 -19.58 0.83 -1.37
C ASP A 76 -19.13 0.27 -2.72
N GLU A 77 -18.27 1.00 -3.43
CA GLU A 77 -17.66 0.54 -4.68
C GLU A 77 -16.74 -0.66 -4.43
N ALA A 78 -15.89 -0.57 -3.40
CA ALA A 78 -14.97 -1.63 -3.04
C ALA A 78 -15.69 -2.91 -2.63
N GLU A 79 -16.73 -2.79 -1.80
CA GLU A 79 -17.55 -3.92 -1.37
C GLU A 79 -18.24 -4.60 -2.55
N LYS A 80 -18.78 -3.84 -3.49
CA LYS A 80 -19.41 -4.38 -4.70
C LYS A 80 -18.40 -5.19 -5.52
N ILE A 81 -17.23 -4.63 -5.79
CA ILE A 81 -16.18 -5.29 -6.58
C ILE A 81 -15.67 -6.56 -5.87
N LEU A 82 -15.38 -6.46 -4.56
CA LEU A 82 -14.89 -7.60 -3.78
C LEU A 82 -15.92 -8.72 -3.67
N ASN A 83 -17.19 -8.39 -3.40
CA ASN A 83 -18.25 -9.39 -3.31
C ASN A 83 -18.42 -10.14 -4.65
N GLN A 84 -18.38 -9.42 -5.76
CA GLN A 84 -18.44 -10.04 -7.09
C GLN A 84 -17.22 -10.92 -7.32
N PHE A 85 -16.01 -10.39 -7.13
CA PHE A 85 -14.75 -11.12 -7.35
C PHE A 85 -14.67 -12.40 -6.52
N ILE A 86 -15.02 -12.31 -5.22
CA ILE A 86 -14.94 -13.47 -4.32
C ILE A 86 -15.98 -14.54 -4.72
N LYS A 87 -17.22 -14.14 -5.01
CA LYS A 87 -18.26 -15.09 -5.44
C LYS A 87 -17.91 -15.82 -6.73
N GLU A 88 -17.35 -15.09 -7.71
CA GLU A 88 -16.98 -15.68 -9.01
C GLU A 88 -15.78 -16.63 -8.92
N ASN A 89 -14.83 -16.38 -7.99
CA ASN A 89 -13.59 -17.16 -7.91
C ASN A 89 -13.61 -18.24 -6.82
N PHE A 90 -14.40 -18.06 -5.76
CA PHE A 90 -14.35 -18.92 -4.56
C PHE A 90 -15.74 -19.39 -4.07
N GLY A 91 -16.82 -18.84 -4.61
CA GLY A 91 -18.19 -19.23 -4.22
C GLY A 91 -18.66 -18.61 -2.92
N ALA A 92 -19.31 -19.42 -2.08
CA ALA A 92 -19.92 -18.94 -0.83
C ALA A 92 -18.86 -18.71 0.26
N TYR A 93 -18.99 -17.59 0.95
CA TYR A 93 -18.05 -17.19 2.00
C TYR A 93 -18.73 -16.40 3.11
N LYS A 94 -18.04 -16.31 4.25
CA LYS A 94 -18.39 -15.47 5.40
C LYS A 94 -17.31 -14.41 5.59
N ILE A 95 -17.69 -13.16 5.81
CA ILE A 95 -16.77 -12.09 6.19
C ILE A 95 -16.50 -12.18 7.68
N ILE A 96 -15.24 -12.32 8.08
CA ILE A 96 -14.78 -12.36 9.48
C ILE A 96 -14.43 -10.94 9.94
N GLU A 97 -13.68 -10.20 9.09
CA GLU A 97 -13.13 -8.89 9.41
C GLU A 97 -13.04 -8.02 8.15
N LYS A 98 -13.11 -6.72 8.31
CA LYS A 98 -12.94 -5.73 7.24
C LYS A 98 -11.79 -4.81 7.58
N GLU A 99 -10.95 -4.48 6.59
CA GLU A 99 -9.88 -3.51 6.75
C GLU A 99 -9.91 -2.47 5.63
N LYS A 100 -9.35 -1.30 5.92
CA LYS A 100 -9.20 -0.23 4.94
C LYS A 100 -8.04 0.69 5.28
N GLY A 101 -7.48 1.30 4.26
CA GLY A 101 -6.46 2.30 4.46
C GLY A 101 -6.16 3.11 3.21
N VAL A 102 -5.36 4.16 3.42
CA VAL A 102 -4.86 5.02 2.35
C VAL A 102 -3.39 5.28 2.61
N ILE A 103 -2.55 4.96 1.63
CA ILE A 103 -1.12 5.20 1.65
C ILE A 103 -0.82 6.32 0.64
N PRO A 104 -0.27 7.47 1.07
CA PRO A 104 0.14 8.51 0.15
C PRO A 104 1.32 8.03 -0.69
N MET A 105 1.20 8.10 -2.01
CA MET A 105 2.28 7.80 -2.96
C MET A 105 2.91 9.13 -3.36
N ASP A 106 3.77 9.67 -2.49
CA ASP A 106 4.41 10.98 -2.64
C ASP A 106 5.93 10.78 -2.80
N PRO A 107 6.54 11.23 -3.91
CA PRO A 107 7.97 11.19 -4.11
C PRO A 107 8.71 12.18 -3.22
N VAL A 108 8.02 13.17 -2.64
CA VAL A 108 8.62 14.19 -1.77
C VAL A 108 8.93 13.60 -0.41
N LEU A 109 10.20 13.52 -0.12
CA LEU A 109 10.66 13.02 1.17
C LEU A 109 10.40 14.07 2.28
N PRO A 110 9.85 13.66 3.44
CA PRO A 110 9.68 14.56 4.57
C PRO A 110 11.02 15.20 4.98
N LYS A 111 11.04 16.52 5.13
CA LYS A 111 12.23 17.21 5.61
C LYS A 111 12.46 16.84 7.08
N PRO A 112 13.71 16.49 7.49
CA PRO A 112 14.02 16.27 8.88
C PRO A 112 13.77 17.56 9.68
N LYS A 113 13.14 17.44 10.86
CA LYS A 113 13.04 18.57 11.77
C LYS A 113 14.42 18.87 12.33
N LYS A 114 14.96 20.05 12.05
CA LYS A 114 16.18 20.55 12.69
C LYS A 114 15.91 20.71 14.19
N LYS A 115 16.79 20.20 15.05
CA LYS A 115 16.73 20.32 16.52
C LYS A 115 15.53 19.60 17.19
N SER A 116 15.29 18.34 16.88
CA SER A 116 14.30 17.53 17.60
C SER A 116 14.97 16.31 18.22
N ASN A 117 14.71 16.06 19.50
CA ASN A 117 15.10 14.82 20.19
C ASN A 117 14.22 13.61 19.75
N CYS A 118 13.41 13.79 18.70
CA CYS A 118 12.53 12.77 18.15
C CYS A 118 12.99 12.36 16.75
N ILE A 119 13.06 11.07 16.50
CA ILE A 119 13.35 10.49 15.19
C ILE A 119 12.04 10.07 14.53
N ASN A 120 11.81 10.49 13.29
CA ASN A 120 10.72 9.99 12.50
C ASN A 120 11.05 8.56 12.02
N ILE A 121 10.11 7.63 12.18
CA ILE A 121 10.18 6.25 11.68
C ILE A 121 8.99 5.95 10.78
N GLY A 122 9.07 4.83 10.05
CA GLY A 122 7.97 4.36 9.21
C GLY A 122 7.58 5.34 8.11
N THR A 123 6.28 5.48 7.89
CA THR A 123 5.70 6.38 6.87
C THR A 123 6.11 7.84 7.10
N ARG A 124 6.19 8.29 8.36
CA ARG A 124 6.64 9.64 8.71
C ARG A 124 8.09 9.93 8.31
N ALA A 125 8.93 8.88 8.27
CA ALA A 125 10.32 9.00 7.80
C ALA A 125 10.43 8.95 6.27
N GLY A 126 9.32 8.77 5.55
CA GLY A 126 9.33 8.57 4.10
C GLY A 126 9.85 7.18 3.71
N ASN A 127 9.65 6.16 4.55
CA ASN A 127 10.09 4.79 4.26
C ASN A 127 9.17 4.03 3.34
N VAL A 128 7.98 4.54 3.08
CA VAL A 128 7.09 4.01 2.03
C VAL A 128 7.73 4.29 0.68
N LYS A 129 7.84 3.25 -0.16
CA LYS A 129 8.31 3.40 -1.53
C LYS A 129 7.21 4.10 -2.35
N PRO A 130 7.47 5.28 -2.94
CA PRO A 130 6.42 6.10 -3.56
C PRO A 130 5.68 5.39 -4.68
N SER A 131 6.35 4.50 -5.42
CA SER A 131 5.79 3.83 -6.60
C SER A 131 5.00 2.57 -6.32
N THR A 132 5.11 1.99 -5.10
CA THR A 132 4.46 0.70 -4.79
C THR A 132 3.73 0.67 -3.45
N GLY A 133 3.91 1.68 -2.60
CA GLY A 133 3.41 1.66 -1.22
C GLY A 133 4.18 0.73 -0.26
N TYR A 134 5.15 -0.05 -0.75
CA TYR A 134 5.89 -0.99 0.08
C TYR A 134 6.86 -0.28 1.02
N ALA A 135 6.89 -0.70 2.27
CA ALA A 135 7.67 -0.05 3.32
C ALA A 135 8.63 -0.97 4.06
N PHE A 136 8.35 -2.27 4.12
CA PHE A 136 9.04 -3.22 5.00
C PHE A 136 10.57 -3.16 4.88
N LYS A 137 11.11 -3.29 3.66
CA LYS A 137 12.57 -3.26 3.43
C LYS A 137 13.22 -1.95 3.90
N ASN A 138 12.55 -0.82 3.65
CA ASN A 138 13.06 0.49 4.03
C ASN A 138 12.99 0.69 5.55
N MET A 139 11.91 0.22 6.19
CA MET A 139 11.75 0.26 7.65
C MET A 139 12.80 -0.61 8.34
N TYR A 140 13.02 -1.83 7.85
CA TYR A 140 14.06 -2.72 8.36
C TYR A 140 15.46 -2.10 8.25
N THR A 141 15.77 -1.50 7.09
CA THR A 141 17.06 -0.81 6.88
C THR A 141 17.21 0.38 7.83
N GLN A 142 16.14 1.14 8.04
CA GLN A 142 16.15 2.26 9.00
C GLN A 142 16.36 1.76 10.43
N SER A 143 15.68 0.69 10.84
CA SER A 143 15.83 0.12 12.18
C SER A 143 17.27 -0.32 12.44
N LYS A 144 17.89 -1.03 11.49
CA LYS A 144 19.32 -1.38 11.60
C LYS A 144 20.22 -0.15 11.70
N PHE A 145 19.93 0.87 10.91
CA PHE A 145 20.71 2.12 10.95
C PHE A 145 20.59 2.82 12.29
N ILE A 146 19.38 2.88 12.88
CA ILE A 146 19.14 3.47 14.20
C ILE A 146 19.89 2.71 15.29
N CYS A 147 19.90 1.36 15.24
CA CYS A 147 20.57 0.54 16.25
C CYS A 147 22.11 0.63 16.18
N ASN A 148 22.66 0.88 14.99
CA ASN A 148 24.12 0.83 14.76
C ASN A 148 24.79 2.21 14.65
N SER A 149 24.05 3.31 14.76
CA SER A 149 24.60 4.66 14.60
C SER A 149 24.12 5.60 15.70
N ASP A 150 24.79 6.74 15.82
CA ASP A 150 24.32 7.89 16.58
C ASP A 150 23.02 8.42 15.94
N ALA A 151 21.93 7.71 16.22
CA ALA A 151 20.65 7.83 15.54
C ALA A 151 20.08 9.25 15.56
N PHE A 152 20.49 10.06 16.55
CA PHE A 152 20.05 11.46 16.67
C PHE A 152 20.70 12.40 15.64
N LYS A 153 21.78 11.98 14.97
CA LYS A 153 22.42 12.78 13.92
C LYS A 153 21.78 12.58 12.54
N PHE A 154 21.17 11.42 12.28
CA PHE A 154 20.66 11.06 10.94
C PHE A 154 19.28 10.43 11.01
N ASN A 155 18.29 11.05 10.39
CA ASN A 155 16.91 10.55 10.41
C ASN A 155 16.67 9.30 9.54
N ARG A 156 17.58 8.99 8.62
CA ARG A 156 17.45 7.85 7.70
C ARG A 156 18.72 7.59 6.89
N PRO A 157 18.93 6.35 6.40
CA PRO A 157 20.02 6.07 5.47
C PRO A 157 19.79 6.78 4.11
N PRO A 158 20.87 7.17 3.41
CA PRO A 158 20.80 7.84 2.12
C PRO A 158 20.21 6.92 1.07
N ARG A 159 19.25 7.42 0.28
CA ARG A 159 18.69 6.72 -0.89
C ARG A 159 19.49 7.05 -2.14
N LYS A 160 19.72 6.04 -3.00
CA LYS A 160 20.34 6.25 -4.31
C LYS A 160 19.42 7.07 -5.22
N LYS A 161 19.93 8.14 -5.85
CA LYS A 161 19.15 9.05 -6.72
C LYS A 161 18.41 8.32 -7.85
N ARG A 162 19.02 7.24 -8.42
CA ARG A 162 18.39 6.43 -9.47
C ARG A 162 17.05 5.82 -9.07
N PHE A 163 16.89 5.37 -7.83
CA PHE A 163 15.62 4.80 -7.35
C PHE A 163 14.54 5.86 -7.18
N HIS A 164 14.92 7.06 -6.78
CA HIS A 164 14.01 8.19 -6.74
C HIS A 164 13.50 8.56 -8.14
N PHE A 165 14.37 8.56 -9.13
CA PHE A 165 13.99 8.78 -10.53
C PHE A 165 13.00 7.71 -11.03
N TYR A 166 13.26 6.43 -10.78
CA TYR A 166 12.34 5.34 -11.18
C TYR A 166 10.99 5.43 -10.48
N ASP A 167 10.96 5.80 -9.20
CA ASP A 167 9.72 6.02 -8.47
C ASP A 167 8.90 7.16 -9.09
N GLN A 168 9.53 8.28 -9.45
CA GLN A 168 8.87 9.40 -10.12
C GLN A 168 8.33 8.99 -11.50
N LEU A 169 9.13 8.29 -12.31
CA LEU A 169 8.72 7.85 -13.64
C LEU A 169 7.47 6.96 -13.57
N LEU A 170 7.45 5.99 -12.65
CA LEU A 170 6.28 5.12 -12.50
C LEU A 170 5.04 5.89 -12.02
N LEU A 171 5.20 6.85 -11.11
CA LEU A 171 4.10 7.70 -10.67
C LEU A 171 3.52 8.54 -11.81
N ILE A 172 4.36 9.05 -12.72
CA ILE A 172 3.92 9.76 -13.93
C ILE A 172 3.08 8.81 -14.80
N ILE A 173 3.59 7.61 -15.09
CA ILE A 173 2.87 6.61 -15.91
C ILE A 173 1.50 6.26 -15.31
N LEU A 174 1.42 6.09 -13.98
CA LEU A 174 0.17 5.78 -13.29
C LEU A 174 -0.83 6.95 -13.21
N THR A 175 -0.43 8.15 -13.65
CA THR A 175 -1.29 9.35 -13.67
C THR A 175 -1.75 9.77 -15.06
N LEU A 176 -1.19 9.12 -16.12
CA LEU A 176 -1.63 9.29 -17.50
C LEU A 176 -2.94 8.56 -17.75
#